data_a6520e2f7cad214d54c3a8ff7f24cab5
#
_entry.id   a6520e2f7cad214d54c3a8ff7f24cab5
#
_cell.length_a   1.000
_cell.length_b   1.000
_cell.length_c   1.000
_cell.angle_alpha   90.00
_cell.angle_beta   90.00
_cell.angle_gamma   90.00
#
_symmetry.space_group_name_H-M   'P 1'
#
loop_
_entity.id
_entity.type
_entity.pdbx_description
1 polymer ?
#
loop_
_entity_poly.entity_id
_entity_poly.type
_entity_poly.pdbx_seq_one_letter_code
_entity_poly.pdbx_strand_id
1 'polypeptide(L)'
;FGGTMKKRLSVLLLTLAVLLSGCSKPIDTTENSEKLQVVTSFYPMYLLAQAVTEGATELELRNMAQPQTGCLHDYELTISDMKLLENADVLIINGGGMESFLEQAMERYPDLVIVDTSHGIELLEEEEHHHHHEGETEEEHAEHSHGHDHEGNPHIWLSPERAAHQAEAMAAALGELDRADAELFAANAEAFHRAAHELEEKAHHIDIPEGECSAVFHEGFAYFAELFHMENVFGIFADEYQMPSAKELTEAVDEARGHGIRFFLTAADNGRIYAETLAAEVDEAIILLDPLTTADEENLSYLERMEKNIEAVEKHWKEETE
;
A
#
# COMPACT_ATOMS: atom_id res chain seq x y z
N PHE A 1 -13.98 15.31 91.05
CA PHE A 1 -14.20 14.18 90.09
C PHE A 1 -14.51 14.62 88.69
N GLY A 2 -13.94 15.74 88.18
CA GLY A 2 -14.25 16.22 86.85
C GLY A 2 -13.05 16.37 85.89
N GLY A 3 -11.82 16.04 86.33
CA GLY A 3 -10.60 16.38 85.57
C GLY A 3 -10.02 15.24 84.66
N THR A 4 -10.35 14.02 85.00
CA THR A 4 -9.73 12.86 84.30
C THR A 4 -10.51 12.40 83.06
N MET A 5 -11.79 12.73 82.97
CA MET A 5 -12.66 12.34 81.84
C MET A 5 -12.42 13.23 80.61
N LYS A 6 -12.14 14.56 80.81
CA LYS A 6 -11.82 15.46 79.70
C LYS A 6 -10.48 15.19 79.06
N LYS A 7 -9.47 14.75 79.81
CA LYS A 7 -8.12 14.38 79.27
C LYS A 7 -8.15 13.06 78.46
N ARG A 8 -9.01 12.10 78.87
CA ARG A 8 -9.18 10.85 78.10
C ARG A 8 -9.94 11.05 76.79
N LEU A 9 -10.90 11.98 76.77
CA LEU A 9 -11.67 12.31 75.56
C LEU A 9 -10.81 13.09 74.54
N SER A 10 -9.93 13.97 75.00
CA SER A 10 -8.98 14.72 74.14
C SER A 10 -7.88 13.82 73.52
N VAL A 11 -7.44 12.81 74.25
CA VAL A 11 -6.49 11.82 73.73
C VAL A 11 -7.16 10.88 72.72
N LEU A 12 -8.43 10.50 72.95
CA LEU A 12 -9.15 9.66 72.01
C LEU A 12 -9.50 10.39 70.71
N LEU A 13 -9.80 11.71 70.76
CA LEU A 13 -10.00 12.54 69.61
C LEU A 13 -8.71 12.79 68.81
N LEU A 14 -7.55 12.91 69.48
CA LEU A 14 -6.26 13.07 68.81
C LEU A 14 -5.81 11.78 68.14
N THR A 15 -6.07 10.61 68.71
CA THR A 15 -5.74 9.29 68.08
C THR A 15 -6.66 8.96 66.90
N LEU A 16 -7.90 9.41 66.92
CA LEU A 16 -8.85 9.22 65.81
C LEU A 16 -8.51 10.15 64.62
N ALA A 17 -7.93 11.36 64.87
CA ALA A 17 -7.48 12.25 63.82
C ALA A 17 -6.22 11.74 63.09
N VAL A 18 -5.35 10.97 63.74
CA VAL A 18 -4.14 10.37 63.17
C VAL A 18 -4.48 9.12 62.33
N LEU A 19 -5.58 8.44 62.61
CA LEU A 19 -6.02 7.26 61.81
C LEU A 19 -6.76 7.62 60.53
N LEU A 20 -7.16 8.89 60.33
CA LEU A 20 -7.77 9.41 59.11
C LEU A 20 -6.76 10.04 58.15
N SER A 21 -5.46 10.13 58.53
CA SER A 21 -4.37 10.39 57.61
C SER A 21 -3.96 9.09 56.94
N GLY A 22 -4.97 8.39 56.40
CA GLY A 22 -4.78 7.26 55.49
C GLY A 22 -4.03 7.78 54.27
N CYS A 23 -2.90 7.16 53.99
CA CYS A 23 -2.15 7.31 52.78
C CYS A 23 -3.09 7.34 51.58
N SER A 24 -3.42 8.53 51.11
CA SER A 24 -3.68 8.68 49.67
C SER A 24 -2.32 8.38 49.01
N LYS A 25 -2.13 7.11 48.65
CA LYS A 25 -1.19 6.83 47.56
C LYS A 25 -1.62 7.77 46.43
N PRO A 26 -0.69 8.51 45.82
CA PRO A 26 -0.99 9.09 44.53
C PRO A 26 -1.56 7.92 43.71
N ILE A 27 -2.74 8.08 43.20
CA ILE A 27 -3.20 7.24 42.08
C ILE A 27 -2.20 7.61 41.01
N ASP A 28 -1.25 6.71 40.80
CA ASP A 28 -0.42 6.71 39.61
C ASP A 28 -1.43 6.42 38.49
N THR A 29 -2.02 7.48 37.93
CA THR A 29 -2.70 7.46 36.65
C THR A 29 -1.62 7.47 35.58
N THR A 30 -0.71 6.53 35.60
CA THR A 30 -0.27 5.92 34.39
C THR A 30 -1.45 5.08 33.96
N GLU A 31 -2.41 5.69 33.26
CA GLU A 31 -3.19 4.96 32.30
C GLU A 31 -2.15 4.18 31.49
N ASN A 32 -2.12 2.89 31.69
CA ASN A 32 -1.48 1.97 30.76
C ASN A 32 -2.43 2.00 29.55
N SER A 33 -2.37 3.10 28.80
CA SER A 33 -3.01 3.21 27.52
C SER A 33 -2.38 2.09 26.70
N GLU A 34 -3.16 1.05 26.42
CA GLU A 34 -2.72 0.05 25.45
C GLU A 34 -2.51 0.82 24.15
N LYS A 35 -1.33 0.66 23.55
CA LYS A 35 -0.99 1.31 22.29
C LYS A 35 -2.00 0.93 21.23
N LEU A 36 -2.38 1.89 20.40
CA LEU A 36 -3.23 1.66 19.23
C LEU A 36 -2.58 0.63 18.31
N GLN A 37 -3.26 -0.49 18.08
CA GLN A 37 -2.78 -1.59 17.24
C GLN A 37 -3.19 -1.34 15.79
N VAL A 38 -2.26 -0.83 14.99
CA VAL A 38 -2.45 -0.50 13.58
C VAL A 38 -1.89 -1.64 12.73
N VAL A 39 -2.73 -2.23 11.88
CA VAL A 39 -2.34 -3.26 10.93
C VAL A 39 -2.55 -2.74 9.52
N THR A 40 -1.61 -2.98 8.62
CA THR A 40 -1.76 -2.72 7.19
C THR A 40 -1.92 -4.03 6.45
N SER A 41 -2.68 -4.04 5.35
CA SER A 41 -2.94 -5.25 4.57
C SER A 41 -1.67 -5.86 3.97
N PHE A 42 -0.85 -5.03 3.32
CA PHE A 42 0.40 -5.45 2.69
C PHE A 42 1.46 -4.35 2.64
N TYR A 43 2.59 -4.67 2.05
CA TYR A 43 3.81 -3.88 2.21
C TYR A 43 3.73 -2.44 1.69
N PRO A 44 3.11 -2.11 0.53
CA PRO A 44 2.93 -0.72 0.11
C PRO A 44 2.19 0.13 1.14
N MET A 45 1.10 -0.41 1.70
CA MET A 45 0.35 0.29 2.76
C MET A 45 1.17 0.47 4.03
N TYR A 46 2.05 -0.50 4.33
CA TYR A 46 2.97 -0.39 5.45
C TYR A 46 3.99 0.74 5.25
N LEU A 47 4.56 0.90 4.05
CA LEU A 47 5.47 1.99 3.73
C LEU A 47 4.80 3.37 3.88
N LEU A 48 3.56 3.52 3.40
CA LEU A 48 2.81 4.76 3.56
C LEU A 48 2.46 5.03 5.02
N ALA A 49 1.98 4.01 5.74
CA ALA A 49 1.67 4.13 7.16
C ALA A 49 2.91 4.46 8.00
N GLN A 50 4.10 3.93 7.67
CA GLN A 50 5.35 4.31 8.31
C GLN A 50 5.63 5.81 8.15
N ALA A 51 5.45 6.36 6.95
CA ALA A 51 5.64 7.78 6.70
C ALA A 51 4.64 8.63 7.51
N VAL A 52 3.37 8.24 7.55
CA VAL A 52 2.33 8.97 8.29
C VAL A 52 2.54 8.92 9.80
N THR A 53 2.98 7.77 10.33
CA THR A 53 3.11 7.55 11.78
C THR A 53 4.50 7.83 12.34
N GLU A 54 5.41 8.39 11.52
CA GLU A 54 6.77 8.71 11.96
C GLU A 54 6.76 9.62 13.20
N GLY A 55 7.46 9.19 14.25
CA GLY A 55 7.56 9.92 15.52
C GLY A 55 6.43 9.65 16.52
N ALA A 56 5.36 8.94 16.16
CA ALA A 56 4.32 8.54 17.09
C ALA A 56 4.82 7.44 18.06
N THR A 57 4.40 7.51 19.33
CA THR A 57 4.88 6.59 20.38
C THR A 57 3.79 5.71 20.97
N GLU A 58 2.52 6.13 20.82
CA GLU A 58 1.37 5.48 21.44
C GLU A 58 0.65 4.51 20.50
N LEU A 59 1.27 4.16 19.37
CA LEU A 59 0.78 3.14 18.44
C LEU A 59 1.82 2.03 18.20
N GLU A 60 1.34 0.89 17.70
CA GLU A 60 2.16 -0.20 17.19
C GLU A 60 1.72 -0.54 15.78
N LEU A 61 2.59 -0.30 14.80
CA LEU A 61 2.34 -0.53 13.38
C LEU A 61 2.86 -1.91 12.97
N ARG A 62 2.03 -2.70 12.31
CA ARG A 62 2.38 -4.03 11.79
C ARG A 62 1.85 -4.23 10.38
N ASN A 63 2.61 -4.94 9.56
CA ASN A 63 2.16 -5.39 8.26
C ASN A 63 1.56 -6.81 8.37
N MET A 64 0.40 -7.06 7.75
CA MET A 64 -0.29 -8.34 7.81
C MET A 64 0.34 -9.37 6.87
N ALA A 65 0.28 -9.11 5.56
CA ALA A 65 0.89 -10.00 4.59
C ALA A 65 2.42 -9.96 4.70
N GLN A 66 3.06 -11.11 4.57
CA GLN A 66 4.52 -11.17 4.60
C GLN A 66 5.10 -10.25 3.51
N PRO A 67 6.21 -9.52 3.77
CA PRO A 67 6.79 -8.59 2.79
C PRO A 67 7.25 -9.23 1.47
N GLN A 68 7.23 -10.55 1.37
CA GLN A 68 7.60 -11.33 0.16
C GLN A 68 6.38 -11.87 -0.58
N THR A 69 5.17 -11.49 -0.17
CA THR A 69 3.93 -12.06 -0.75
C THR A 69 3.65 -11.50 -2.15
N GLY A 70 4.08 -10.27 -2.46
CA GLY A 70 3.70 -9.61 -3.70
C GLY A 70 2.34 -8.92 -3.61
N CYS A 71 1.58 -8.90 -4.70
CA CYS A 71 0.21 -8.37 -4.75
C CYS A 71 -0.79 -9.30 -4.08
N LEU A 72 -1.97 -8.79 -3.70
CA LEU A 72 -2.95 -9.52 -2.87
C LEU A 72 -4.15 -10.06 -3.63
N HIS A 73 -4.12 -10.09 -4.97
CA HIS A 73 -5.26 -10.53 -5.78
C HIS A 73 -5.78 -11.93 -5.41
N ASP A 74 -4.87 -12.87 -5.14
CA ASP A 74 -5.17 -14.24 -4.78
C ASP A 74 -4.78 -14.59 -3.34
N TYR A 75 -4.65 -13.56 -2.48
CA TYR A 75 -4.18 -13.77 -1.11
C TYR A 75 -5.25 -14.41 -0.23
N GLU A 76 -4.91 -15.53 0.38
CA GLU A 76 -5.73 -16.20 1.39
C GLU A 76 -5.21 -15.91 2.81
N LEU A 77 -6.13 -15.53 3.72
CA LEU A 77 -5.79 -15.26 5.12
C LEU A 77 -5.20 -16.51 5.81
N THR A 78 -4.01 -16.36 6.34
CA THR A 78 -3.38 -17.40 7.16
C THR A 78 -3.90 -17.36 8.60
N ILE A 79 -3.59 -18.41 9.39
CA ILE A 79 -3.91 -18.43 10.83
C ILE A 79 -3.17 -17.31 11.59
N SER A 80 -1.98 -16.91 11.13
CA SER A 80 -1.23 -15.80 11.74
C SER A 80 -1.90 -14.46 11.47
N ASP A 81 -2.42 -14.24 10.26
CA ASP A 81 -3.13 -13.01 9.90
C ASP A 81 -4.40 -12.85 10.71
N MET A 82 -5.16 -13.94 10.84
CA MET A 82 -6.37 -13.95 11.66
C MET A 82 -6.08 -13.62 13.13
N LYS A 83 -4.95 -14.08 13.70
CA LYS A 83 -4.54 -13.72 15.05
C LYS A 83 -4.08 -12.27 15.17
N LEU A 84 -3.46 -11.74 14.12
CA LEU A 84 -3.05 -10.36 14.07
C LEU A 84 -4.30 -9.45 14.06
N LEU A 85 -5.27 -9.74 13.19
CA LEU A 85 -6.52 -8.98 13.07
C LEU A 85 -7.40 -9.08 14.34
N GLU A 86 -7.38 -10.21 15.06
CA GLU A 86 -8.11 -10.38 16.34
C GLU A 86 -7.66 -9.37 17.42
N ASN A 87 -6.41 -8.87 17.32
CA ASN A 87 -5.83 -7.94 18.28
C ASN A 87 -5.63 -6.54 17.68
N ALA A 88 -6.08 -6.30 16.47
CA ALA A 88 -5.97 -5.01 15.81
C ALA A 88 -7.14 -4.08 16.20
N ASP A 89 -6.85 -2.81 16.39
CA ASP A 89 -7.87 -1.77 16.51
C ASP A 89 -8.30 -1.26 15.14
N VAL A 90 -7.34 -1.21 14.20
CA VAL A 90 -7.56 -0.72 12.83
C VAL A 90 -6.78 -1.54 11.81
N LEU A 91 -7.44 -1.84 10.68
CA LEU A 91 -6.83 -2.39 9.46
C LEU A 91 -6.86 -1.33 8.37
N ILE A 92 -5.69 -0.95 7.89
CA ILE A 92 -5.53 -0.05 6.74
C ILE A 92 -5.37 -0.91 5.49
N ILE A 93 -6.23 -0.69 4.51
CA ILE A 93 -6.24 -1.40 3.23
C ILE A 93 -5.97 -0.44 2.07
N ASN A 94 -5.48 -0.99 0.96
CA ASN A 94 -5.37 -0.22 -0.28
C ASN A 94 -6.75 0.15 -0.81
N GLY A 95 -7.67 -0.79 -0.81
CA GLY A 95 -8.99 -0.64 -1.44
C GLY A 95 -8.93 -0.87 -2.95
N GLY A 96 -9.96 -0.38 -3.66
CA GLY A 96 -10.06 -0.59 -5.11
C GLY A 96 -10.18 -2.06 -5.52
N GLY A 97 -10.60 -2.95 -4.61
CA GLY A 97 -10.73 -4.38 -4.87
C GLY A 97 -9.46 -5.21 -4.65
N MET A 98 -8.35 -4.62 -4.21
CA MET A 98 -7.08 -5.33 -3.98
C MET A 98 -7.19 -6.47 -2.95
N GLU A 99 -7.94 -6.25 -1.87
CA GLU A 99 -8.05 -7.20 -0.76
C GLU A 99 -9.27 -8.11 -0.90
N SER A 100 -9.17 -9.15 -1.73
CA SER A 100 -10.25 -10.13 -1.97
C SER A 100 -10.74 -10.87 -0.72
N PHE A 101 -9.90 -10.97 0.32
CA PHE A 101 -10.20 -11.61 1.61
C PHE A 101 -11.01 -10.74 2.58
N LEU A 102 -11.24 -9.46 2.26
CA LEU A 102 -11.72 -8.46 3.21
C LEU A 102 -13.10 -8.80 3.79
N GLU A 103 -14.02 -9.31 2.97
CA GLU A 103 -15.35 -9.71 3.44
C GLU A 103 -15.29 -10.72 4.58
N GLN A 104 -14.40 -11.73 4.48
CA GLN A 104 -14.22 -12.75 5.53
C GLN A 104 -13.66 -12.14 6.82
N ALA A 105 -12.75 -11.16 6.70
CA ALA A 105 -12.19 -10.46 7.84
C ALA A 105 -13.26 -9.62 8.56
N MET A 106 -14.07 -8.88 7.82
CA MET A 106 -15.16 -8.05 8.37
C MET A 106 -16.24 -8.87 9.05
N GLU A 107 -16.67 -9.99 8.47
CA GLU A 107 -17.64 -10.90 9.09
C GLU A 107 -17.14 -11.47 10.43
N ARG A 108 -15.84 -11.75 10.51
CA ARG A 108 -15.24 -12.34 11.69
C ARG A 108 -14.91 -11.34 12.80
N TYR A 109 -14.53 -10.12 12.43
CA TYR A 109 -14.08 -9.07 13.33
C TYR A 109 -14.92 -7.80 13.16
N PRO A 110 -16.19 -7.79 13.61
CA PRO A 110 -17.12 -6.70 13.36
C PRO A 110 -16.76 -5.38 14.07
N ASP A 111 -15.89 -5.44 15.07
CA ASP A 111 -15.43 -4.26 15.83
C ASP A 111 -14.11 -3.67 15.24
N LEU A 112 -13.49 -4.33 14.28
CA LEU A 112 -12.27 -3.87 13.61
C LEU A 112 -12.60 -2.67 12.72
N VAL A 113 -11.90 -1.56 12.94
CA VAL A 113 -12.03 -0.38 12.08
C VAL A 113 -11.29 -0.64 10.77
N ILE A 114 -11.97 -0.51 9.64
CA ILE A 114 -11.37 -0.62 8.30
C ILE A 114 -11.17 0.78 7.74
N VAL A 115 -9.96 1.06 7.30
CA VAL A 115 -9.58 2.30 6.59
C VAL A 115 -9.26 1.95 5.16
N ASP A 116 -10.23 2.16 4.27
CA ASP A 116 -10.06 2.03 2.82
C ASP A 116 -9.44 3.33 2.29
N THR A 117 -8.22 3.22 1.76
CA THR A 117 -7.45 4.39 1.31
C THR A 117 -7.70 4.75 -0.15
N SER A 118 -8.49 3.95 -0.88
CA SER A 118 -8.86 4.24 -2.27
C SER A 118 -10.00 5.25 -2.40
N HIS A 119 -10.69 5.56 -1.30
CA HIS A 119 -11.90 6.36 -1.35
C HIS A 119 -11.67 7.76 -1.93
N GLY A 120 -12.37 8.06 -3.03
CA GLY A 120 -12.25 9.33 -3.74
C GLY A 120 -11.10 9.41 -4.75
N ILE A 121 -10.34 8.33 -4.93
CA ILE A 121 -9.31 8.21 -5.96
C ILE A 121 -9.96 7.64 -7.24
N GLU A 122 -9.72 8.27 -8.38
CA GLU A 122 -10.11 7.75 -9.68
C GLU A 122 -9.13 6.64 -10.09
N LEU A 123 -9.67 5.43 -10.28
CA LEU A 123 -8.89 4.27 -10.72
C LEU A 123 -8.72 4.30 -12.23
N LEU A 124 -7.56 3.83 -12.70
CA LEU A 124 -7.39 3.54 -14.12
C LEU A 124 -8.31 2.38 -14.52
N GLU A 125 -8.85 2.43 -15.73
CA GLU A 125 -9.64 1.32 -16.25
C GLU A 125 -8.73 0.08 -16.39
N GLU A 126 -9.27 -1.10 -16.09
CA GLU A 126 -8.62 -2.35 -16.47
C GLU A 126 -8.75 -2.51 -17.97
N GLU A 127 -7.63 -2.69 -18.66
CA GLU A 127 -7.70 -3.04 -20.08
C GLU A 127 -8.27 -4.47 -20.22
N GLU A 128 -9.45 -4.58 -20.86
CA GLU A 128 -10.01 -5.88 -21.20
C GLU A 128 -9.10 -6.60 -22.21
N HIS A 129 -8.30 -7.56 -21.71
CA HIS A 129 -7.50 -8.42 -22.57
C HIS A 129 -8.42 -9.34 -23.37
N HIS A 130 -8.72 -8.94 -24.59
CA HIS A 130 -9.34 -9.82 -25.57
C HIS A 130 -8.33 -10.90 -26.00
N HIS A 131 -8.17 -11.94 -25.20
CA HIS A 131 -7.61 -13.20 -25.71
C HIS A 131 -8.58 -13.73 -26.76
N HIS A 132 -8.33 -13.42 -28.01
CA HIS A 132 -9.03 -14.07 -29.13
C HIS A 132 -8.61 -15.54 -29.19
N HIS A 133 -9.25 -16.37 -28.39
CA HIS A 133 -9.25 -17.80 -28.62
C HIS A 133 -10.10 -18.05 -29.88
N GLU A 134 -9.47 -18.17 -31.05
CA GLU A 134 -10.14 -18.61 -32.27
C GLU A 134 -10.69 -20.02 -32.05
N GLY A 135 -11.99 -20.11 -31.66
CA GLY A 135 -12.68 -21.38 -31.58
C GLY A 135 -13.66 -21.56 -30.43
N GLU A 136 -13.69 -20.64 -29.46
CA GLU A 136 -14.71 -20.71 -28.40
C GLU A 136 -16.00 -19.98 -28.80
N THR A 137 -17.14 -20.55 -28.44
CA THR A 137 -18.44 -19.95 -28.71
C THR A 137 -18.77 -18.96 -27.58
N GLU A 138 -19.56 -17.90 -27.86
CA GLU A 138 -19.98 -16.88 -26.88
C GLU A 138 -20.62 -17.48 -25.59
N GLU A 139 -21.03 -18.73 -25.60
CA GLU A 139 -21.60 -19.43 -24.44
C GLU A 139 -20.50 -20.03 -23.52
N GLU A 140 -19.29 -20.27 -24.02
CA GLU A 140 -18.16 -20.80 -23.21
C GLU A 140 -17.41 -19.70 -22.46
N HIS A 141 -17.42 -18.47 -23.00
CA HIS A 141 -16.86 -17.29 -22.31
C HIS A 141 -17.59 -16.94 -20.98
N ALA A 142 -18.87 -17.29 -20.86
CA ALA A 142 -19.66 -16.96 -19.68
C ALA A 142 -19.36 -17.85 -18.45
N GLU A 143 -18.68 -18.99 -18.64
CA GLU A 143 -18.40 -19.93 -17.53
C GLU A 143 -17.02 -19.75 -16.89
N HIS A 144 -16.12 -18.98 -17.51
CA HIS A 144 -14.76 -18.71 -16.98
C HIS A 144 -14.57 -17.29 -16.46
N SER A 145 -15.61 -16.46 -16.55
CA SER A 145 -15.64 -15.16 -15.88
C SER A 145 -15.78 -15.42 -14.37
N HIS A 146 -14.67 -15.56 -13.67
CA HIS A 146 -14.64 -15.37 -12.24
C HIS A 146 -14.97 -13.89 -12.01
N GLY A 147 -16.26 -13.65 -11.66
CA GLY A 147 -16.78 -12.31 -11.44
C GLY A 147 -16.13 -11.67 -10.22
N HIS A 148 -15.01 -11.06 -10.44
CA HIS A 148 -14.51 -9.97 -9.62
C HIS A 148 -15.02 -8.70 -10.30
N ASP A 149 -16.05 -8.07 -9.72
CA ASP A 149 -16.45 -6.72 -10.08
C ASP A 149 -15.33 -5.75 -9.64
N HIS A 150 -14.18 -5.78 -10.34
CA HIS A 150 -13.14 -4.79 -10.17
C HIS A 150 -13.59 -3.54 -10.91
N GLU A 151 -13.88 -2.47 -10.18
CA GLU A 151 -14.27 -1.18 -10.77
C GLU A 151 -13.07 -0.46 -11.42
N GLY A 152 -11.89 -1.05 -11.49
CA GLY A 152 -10.67 -0.51 -12.08
C GLY A 152 -9.38 -1.10 -11.50
N ASN A 153 -8.24 -0.68 -12.04
CA ASN A 153 -6.91 -1.14 -11.64
C ASN A 153 -6.57 -0.71 -10.19
N PRO A 154 -6.36 -1.65 -9.25
CA PRO A 154 -6.20 -1.32 -7.83
C PRO A 154 -4.77 -0.91 -7.42
N HIS A 155 -3.81 -0.85 -8.34
CA HIS A 155 -2.40 -0.60 -8.02
C HIS A 155 -2.06 0.88 -7.78
N ILE A 156 -2.91 1.56 -7.03
CA ILE A 156 -2.94 3.00 -6.79
C ILE A 156 -1.60 3.55 -6.28
N TRP A 157 -0.92 2.78 -5.42
CA TRP A 157 0.34 3.19 -4.78
C TRP A 157 1.51 3.40 -5.75
N LEU A 158 1.40 2.98 -7.02
CA LEU A 158 2.45 3.21 -8.02
C LEU A 158 2.36 4.58 -8.71
N SER A 159 1.38 5.40 -8.33
CA SER A 159 1.34 6.84 -8.62
C SER A 159 1.70 7.62 -7.34
N PRO A 160 2.76 8.45 -7.32
CA PRO A 160 3.12 9.25 -6.15
C PRO A 160 1.99 10.16 -5.66
N GLU A 161 1.26 10.81 -6.56
CA GLU A 161 0.14 11.69 -6.23
C GLU A 161 -1.01 10.91 -5.57
N ARG A 162 -1.39 9.76 -6.15
CA ARG A 162 -2.44 8.92 -5.57
C ARG A 162 -2.01 8.31 -4.22
N ALA A 163 -0.73 7.94 -4.07
CA ALA A 163 -0.17 7.50 -2.80
C ALA A 163 -0.19 8.62 -1.74
N ALA A 164 -0.01 9.88 -2.13
CA ALA A 164 -0.17 11.01 -1.24
C ALA A 164 -1.61 11.14 -0.73
N HIS A 165 -2.61 10.96 -1.59
CA HIS A 165 -4.02 10.92 -1.17
C HIS A 165 -4.31 9.74 -0.23
N GLN A 166 -3.71 8.56 -0.48
CA GLN A 166 -3.80 7.42 0.45
C GLN A 166 -3.21 7.77 1.83
N ALA A 167 -2.05 8.42 1.87
CA ALA A 167 -1.40 8.86 3.11
C ALA A 167 -2.26 9.89 3.87
N GLU A 168 -2.91 10.82 3.18
CA GLU A 168 -3.85 11.78 3.77
C GLU A 168 -5.07 11.08 4.38
N ALA A 169 -5.64 10.09 3.68
CA ALA A 169 -6.74 9.28 4.20
C ALA A 169 -6.34 8.51 5.46
N MET A 170 -5.14 7.92 5.47
CA MET A 170 -4.58 7.26 6.66
C MET A 170 -4.42 8.23 7.82
N ALA A 171 -3.84 9.41 7.58
CA ALA A 171 -3.61 10.43 8.62
C ALA A 171 -4.93 10.92 9.23
N ALA A 172 -5.95 11.15 8.40
CA ALA A 172 -7.26 11.57 8.87
C ALA A 172 -7.92 10.50 9.75
N ALA A 173 -7.92 9.25 9.32
CA ALA A 173 -8.51 8.14 10.07
C ALA A 173 -7.76 7.85 11.38
N LEU A 174 -6.43 7.79 11.34
CA LEU A 174 -5.62 7.59 12.55
C LEU A 174 -5.75 8.76 13.54
N GLY A 175 -5.87 9.99 13.05
CA GLY A 175 -6.08 11.17 13.90
C GLY A 175 -7.45 11.21 14.61
N GLU A 176 -8.44 10.48 14.11
CA GLU A 176 -9.72 10.28 14.80
C GLU A 176 -9.59 9.25 15.94
N LEU A 177 -8.78 8.22 15.74
CA LEU A 177 -8.52 7.14 16.69
C LEU A 177 -7.52 7.55 17.77
N ASP A 178 -6.47 8.25 17.39
CA ASP A 178 -5.46 8.83 18.28
C ASP A 178 -5.40 10.35 18.15
N ARG A 179 -6.22 11.02 18.95
CA ARG A 179 -6.32 12.50 18.96
C ARG A 179 -5.06 13.18 19.52
N ALA A 180 -4.23 12.47 20.25
CA ALA A 180 -3.01 13.03 20.80
C ALA A 180 -1.96 13.28 19.71
N ASP A 181 -1.85 12.38 18.74
CA ASP A 181 -0.91 12.45 17.63
C ASP A 181 -1.56 12.93 16.30
N ALA A 182 -2.83 13.38 16.32
CA ALA A 182 -3.57 13.80 15.11
C ALA A 182 -2.86 14.93 14.33
N GLU A 183 -2.28 15.92 15.01
CA GLU A 183 -1.51 17.00 14.37
C GLU A 183 -0.19 16.49 13.78
N LEU A 184 0.43 15.48 14.39
CA LEU A 184 1.63 14.83 13.90
C LEU A 184 1.34 14.06 12.60
N PHE A 185 0.29 13.23 12.59
CA PHE A 185 -0.11 12.47 11.41
C PHE A 185 -0.44 13.40 10.23
N ALA A 186 -1.20 14.47 10.47
CA ALA A 186 -1.53 15.44 9.44
C ALA A 186 -0.28 16.16 8.89
N ALA A 187 0.66 16.54 9.75
CA ALA A 187 1.91 17.17 9.33
C ALA A 187 2.81 16.23 8.51
N ASN A 188 2.87 14.95 8.91
CA ASN A 188 3.63 13.93 8.20
C ASN A 188 3.02 13.66 6.81
N ALA A 189 1.69 13.51 6.71
CA ALA A 189 1.01 13.33 5.42
C ALA A 189 1.21 14.53 4.50
N GLU A 190 1.14 15.77 5.01
CA GLU A 190 1.43 16.98 4.23
C GLU A 190 2.89 17.02 3.75
N ALA A 191 3.83 16.58 4.58
CA ALA A 191 5.24 16.49 4.19
C ALA A 191 5.45 15.43 3.11
N PHE A 192 4.80 14.28 3.25
CA PHE A 192 4.80 13.21 2.25
C PHE A 192 4.21 13.68 0.92
N HIS A 193 3.06 14.36 0.94
CA HIS A 193 2.41 14.91 -0.26
C HIS A 193 3.34 15.86 -1.01
N ARG A 194 3.99 16.80 -0.31
CA ARG A 194 4.97 17.70 -0.96
C ARG A 194 6.12 16.94 -1.62
N ALA A 195 6.66 15.92 -0.97
CA ALA A 195 7.75 15.12 -1.51
C ALA A 195 7.29 14.23 -2.69
N ALA A 196 6.07 13.70 -2.63
CA ALA A 196 5.46 12.96 -3.75
C ALA A 196 5.28 13.87 -4.98
N HIS A 197 4.79 15.09 -4.77
CA HIS A 197 4.68 16.09 -5.84
C HIS A 197 6.04 16.46 -6.45
N GLU A 198 7.09 16.58 -5.63
CA GLU A 198 8.45 16.82 -6.12
C GLU A 198 8.96 15.65 -7.02
N LEU A 199 8.56 14.42 -6.72
CA LEU A 199 8.87 13.25 -7.56
C LEU A 199 8.13 13.31 -8.90
N GLU A 200 6.85 13.71 -8.91
CA GLU A 200 6.11 13.93 -10.16
C GLU A 200 6.74 15.00 -11.02
N GLU A 201 7.04 16.15 -10.44
CA GLU A 201 7.74 17.23 -11.15
C GLU A 201 9.08 16.75 -11.72
N LYS A 202 9.83 15.90 -10.98
CA LYS A 202 11.07 15.28 -11.47
C LYS A 202 10.82 14.41 -12.69
N ALA A 203 9.77 13.60 -12.69
CA ALA A 203 9.40 12.74 -13.82
C ALA A 203 8.96 13.57 -15.03
N HIS A 204 8.13 14.61 -14.84
CA HIS A 204 7.67 15.50 -15.89
C HIS A 204 8.81 16.33 -16.53
N HIS A 205 9.94 16.51 -15.84
CA HIS A 205 11.12 17.18 -16.41
C HIS A 205 11.98 16.27 -17.29
N ILE A 206 11.69 14.98 -17.33
CA ILE A 206 12.30 14.05 -18.28
C ILE A 206 11.60 14.28 -19.62
N ASP A 207 12.34 14.74 -20.63
CA ASP A 207 11.81 15.17 -21.93
C ASP A 207 11.42 13.95 -22.81
N ILE A 208 10.50 13.12 -22.28
CA ILE A 208 9.87 12.04 -23.03
C ILE A 208 8.71 12.65 -23.82
N PRO A 209 8.65 12.45 -25.17
CA PRO A 209 7.54 12.96 -25.97
C PRO A 209 6.19 12.40 -25.51
N GLU A 210 5.17 13.26 -25.50
CA GLU A 210 3.81 12.84 -25.20
C GLU A 210 3.32 11.78 -26.18
N GLY A 211 2.72 10.70 -25.69
CA GLY A 211 2.21 9.60 -26.50
C GLY A 211 3.26 8.53 -26.86
N GLU A 212 4.44 8.56 -26.26
CA GLU A 212 5.36 7.41 -26.36
C GLU A 212 4.70 6.14 -25.81
N CYS A 213 4.93 5.02 -26.48
CA CYS A 213 4.27 3.76 -26.16
C CYS A 213 5.12 2.90 -25.24
N SER A 214 4.47 2.28 -24.26
CA SER A 214 5.10 1.35 -23.33
C SER A 214 4.39 -0.01 -23.33
N ALA A 215 5.16 -1.07 -23.03
CA ALA A 215 4.61 -2.36 -22.66
C ALA A 215 4.83 -2.58 -21.16
N VAL A 216 3.78 -2.97 -20.45
CA VAL A 216 3.83 -3.25 -19.01
C VAL A 216 3.61 -4.74 -18.77
N PHE A 217 4.45 -5.35 -17.94
CA PHE A 217 4.38 -6.76 -17.58
C PHE A 217 3.76 -7.01 -16.21
N HIS A 218 3.24 -5.96 -15.62
CA HIS A 218 2.43 -5.95 -14.42
C HIS A 218 1.49 -4.75 -14.50
N GLU A 219 0.19 -4.97 -14.30
CA GLU A 219 -0.88 -3.94 -14.43
C GLU A 219 -0.58 -2.66 -13.66
N GLY A 220 0.06 -2.81 -12.50
CA GLY A 220 0.40 -1.67 -11.64
C GLY A 220 1.30 -0.65 -12.32
N PHE A 221 2.13 -1.05 -13.27
CA PHE A 221 3.00 -0.10 -13.99
C PHE A 221 2.25 0.80 -14.97
N ALA A 222 0.95 0.59 -15.21
CA ALA A 222 0.12 1.55 -15.92
C ALA A 222 0.08 2.91 -15.20
N TYR A 223 -0.09 2.92 -13.88
CA TYR A 223 -0.01 4.14 -13.07
C TYR A 223 1.36 4.81 -13.12
N PHE A 224 2.42 4.02 -13.21
CA PHE A 224 3.78 4.53 -13.31
C PHE A 224 4.09 5.08 -14.72
N ALA A 225 3.60 4.43 -15.78
CA ALA A 225 3.75 4.91 -17.15
C ALA A 225 2.96 6.23 -17.38
N GLU A 226 1.77 6.37 -16.76
CA GLU A 226 0.98 7.61 -16.80
C GLU A 226 1.78 8.81 -16.28
N LEU A 227 2.64 8.62 -15.28
CA LEU A 227 3.53 9.64 -14.71
C LEU A 227 4.44 10.31 -15.77
N PHE A 228 4.76 9.60 -16.84
CA PHE A 228 5.58 10.11 -17.96
C PHE A 228 4.76 10.43 -19.21
N HIS A 229 3.44 10.47 -19.13
CA HIS A 229 2.53 10.65 -20.28
C HIS A 229 2.71 9.60 -21.38
N MET A 230 3.19 8.39 -21.02
CA MET A 230 3.31 7.27 -21.93
C MET A 230 1.93 6.68 -22.19
N GLU A 231 1.63 6.35 -23.46
CA GLU A 231 0.47 5.52 -23.76
C GLU A 231 0.74 4.07 -23.34
N ASN A 232 -0.15 3.51 -22.53
CA ASN A 232 -0.15 2.09 -22.25
C ASN A 232 -0.76 1.37 -23.44
N VAL A 233 0.06 0.86 -24.31
CA VAL A 233 -0.38 0.18 -25.54
C VAL A 233 -0.58 -1.31 -25.31
N PHE A 234 0.04 -1.85 -24.24
CA PHE A 234 0.18 -3.29 -24.17
C PHE A 234 0.41 -3.78 -22.73
N GLY A 235 -0.61 -4.41 -22.19
CA GLY A 235 -0.49 -5.18 -20.96
C GLY A 235 -0.14 -6.62 -21.27
N ILE A 236 1.07 -7.08 -20.99
CA ILE A 236 1.43 -8.49 -21.05
C ILE A 236 1.40 -9.05 -19.65
N PHE A 237 0.25 -9.51 -19.22
CA PHE A 237 0.10 -10.16 -17.94
C PHE A 237 0.25 -11.66 -18.15
N ALA A 238 1.43 -12.18 -17.88
CA ALA A 238 1.57 -13.60 -17.69
C ALA A 238 1.08 -13.91 -16.29
N ASP A 239 0.16 -14.88 -16.16
CA ASP A 239 -0.01 -15.56 -14.87
C ASP A 239 1.37 -15.83 -14.30
N GLU A 240 1.61 -15.50 -13.04
CA GLU A 240 2.92 -15.58 -12.38
C GLU A 240 3.65 -16.90 -12.59
N TYR A 241 2.95 -17.93 -13.09
CA TYR A 241 3.40 -19.30 -13.25
C TYR A 241 3.34 -19.85 -14.66
N GLN A 242 2.84 -19.11 -15.66
CA GLN A 242 2.73 -19.60 -17.03
C GLN A 242 3.59 -18.76 -17.99
N MET A 243 4.54 -19.43 -18.63
CA MET A 243 5.25 -18.84 -19.77
C MET A 243 4.31 -18.82 -21.00
N PRO A 244 4.25 -17.70 -21.72
CA PRO A 244 3.41 -17.60 -22.91
C PRO A 244 3.80 -18.65 -23.96
N SER A 245 2.84 -19.08 -24.74
CA SER A 245 3.09 -19.97 -25.86
C SER A 245 3.90 -19.28 -26.97
N ALA A 246 4.50 -20.06 -27.86
CA ALA A 246 5.23 -19.48 -29.00
C ALA A 246 4.31 -18.63 -29.93
N LYS A 247 3.01 -18.91 -29.97
CA LYS A 247 2.04 -18.13 -30.73
C LYS A 247 1.82 -16.76 -30.07
N GLU A 248 1.55 -16.75 -28.78
CA GLU A 248 1.36 -15.53 -27.98
C GLU A 248 2.60 -14.62 -28.03
N LEU A 249 3.79 -15.21 -27.91
CA LEU A 249 5.04 -14.46 -28.07
C LEU A 249 5.14 -13.82 -29.46
N THR A 250 4.77 -14.55 -30.54
CA THR A 250 4.83 -14.00 -31.91
C THR A 250 3.83 -12.85 -32.07
N GLU A 251 2.61 -12.99 -31.56
CA GLU A 251 1.58 -11.96 -31.59
C GLU A 251 2.03 -10.72 -30.83
N ALA A 252 2.62 -10.89 -29.64
CA ALA A 252 3.19 -9.81 -28.84
C ALA A 252 4.33 -9.06 -29.55
N VAL A 253 5.22 -9.77 -30.25
CA VAL A 253 6.30 -9.17 -31.06
C VAL A 253 5.74 -8.35 -32.22
N ASP A 254 4.74 -8.88 -32.93
CA ASP A 254 4.11 -8.18 -34.07
C ASP A 254 3.39 -6.91 -33.59
N GLU A 255 2.76 -6.97 -32.44
CA GLU A 255 2.05 -5.85 -31.81
C GLU A 255 3.04 -4.79 -31.30
N ALA A 256 4.07 -5.20 -30.59
CA ALA A 256 5.12 -4.31 -30.12
C ALA A 256 5.78 -3.53 -31.28
N ARG A 257 6.05 -4.21 -32.40
CA ARG A 257 6.57 -3.57 -33.62
C ARG A 257 5.53 -2.65 -34.28
N GLY A 258 4.25 -3.07 -34.28
CA GLY A 258 3.16 -2.33 -34.90
C GLY A 258 2.91 -0.98 -34.20
N HIS A 259 3.05 -0.95 -32.91
CA HIS A 259 2.87 0.24 -32.06
C HIS A 259 4.17 1.02 -31.82
N GLY A 260 5.33 0.48 -32.19
CA GLY A 260 6.63 1.13 -32.00
C GLY A 260 6.97 1.27 -30.50
N ILE A 261 6.72 0.24 -29.73
CA ILE A 261 6.98 0.23 -28.27
C ILE A 261 8.48 0.37 -28.02
N ARG A 262 8.85 1.32 -27.18
CA ARG A 262 10.23 1.61 -26.79
C ARG A 262 10.51 1.33 -25.32
N PHE A 263 9.48 1.29 -24.47
CA PHE A 263 9.59 1.11 -23.04
C PHE A 263 8.96 -0.23 -22.63
N PHE A 264 9.79 -1.14 -22.10
CA PHE A 264 9.36 -2.42 -21.58
C PHE A 264 9.52 -2.41 -20.06
N LEU A 265 8.41 -2.11 -19.34
CA LEU A 265 8.39 -1.92 -17.90
C LEU A 265 8.05 -3.23 -17.20
N THR A 266 8.96 -3.76 -16.38
CA THR A 266 8.78 -5.04 -15.69
C THR A 266 9.37 -5.01 -14.29
N ALA A 267 8.85 -5.86 -13.39
CA ALA A 267 9.49 -6.14 -12.11
C ALA A 267 10.64 -7.15 -12.25
N ALA A 268 11.51 -7.20 -11.25
CA ALA A 268 12.70 -8.08 -11.30
C ALA A 268 12.35 -9.58 -11.21
N ASP A 269 11.23 -9.92 -10.61
CA ASP A 269 10.81 -11.27 -10.26
C ASP A 269 9.72 -11.83 -11.20
N ASN A 270 8.75 -11.00 -11.61
CA ASN A 270 7.60 -11.44 -12.41
C ASN A 270 7.70 -10.93 -13.85
N GLY A 271 7.46 -11.82 -14.81
CA GLY A 271 7.42 -11.46 -16.23
C GLY A 271 8.77 -11.11 -16.87
N ARG A 272 9.86 -10.98 -16.09
CA ARG A 272 11.16 -10.53 -16.56
C ARG A 272 11.69 -11.36 -17.75
N ILE A 273 11.65 -12.69 -17.68
CA ILE A 273 12.16 -13.56 -18.74
C ILE A 273 11.37 -13.34 -20.04
N TYR A 274 10.07 -13.11 -19.90
CA TYR A 274 9.22 -12.81 -21.05
C TYR A 274 9.52 -11.43 -21.62
N ALA A 275 9.62 -10.41 -20.77
CA ALA A 275 10.01 -9.07 -21.16
C ALA A 275 11.37 -9.04 -21.87
N GLU A 276 12.38 -9.72 -21.31
CA GLU A 276 13.71 -9.85 -21.94
C GLU A 276 13.64 -10.53 -23.34
N THR A 277 12.80 -11.55 -23.46
CA THR A 277 12.63 -12.26 -24.74
C THR A 277 11.95 -11.37 -25.77
N LEU A 278 10.87 -10.68 -25.40
CA LEU A 278 10.14 -9.79 -26.30
C LEU A 278 10.98 -8.58 -26.70
N ALA A 279 11.62 -7.93 -25.75
CA ALA A 279 12.48 -6.77 -26.00
C ALA A 279 13.64 -7.12 -26.95
N ALA A 280 14.27 -8.29 -26.75
CA ALA A 280 15.33 -8.77 -27.64
C ALA A 280 14.87 -9.03 -29.10
N GLU A 281 13.61 -9.45 -29.30
CA GLU A 281 13.04 -9.67 -30.64
C GLU A 281 12.74 -8.36 -31.38
N VAL A 282 12.52 -7.28 -30.67
CA VAL A 282 12.27 -5.94 -31.22
C VAL A 282 13.49 -5.01 -31.18
N ASP A 283 14.62 -5.47 -30.61
CA ASP A 283 15.88 -4.74 -30.45
C ASP A 283 15.77 -3.53 -29.49
N GLU A 284 14.99 -3.70 -28.42
CA GLU A 284 14.76 -2.70 -27.38
C GLU A 284 15.29 -3.19 -26.02
N ALA A 285 15.43 -2.28 -25.07
CA ALA A 285 15.84 -2.60 -23.70
C ALA A 285 14.64 -2.73 -22.75
N ILE A 286 14.87 -3.41 -21.62
CA ILE A 286 13.88 -3.46 -20.54
C ILE A 286 14.28 -2.51 -19.42
N ILE A 287 13.27 -1.96 -18.74
CA ILE A 287 13.42 -1.15 -17.54
C ILE A 287 12.89 -1.96 -16.36
N LEU A 288 13.81 -2.30 -15.44
CA LEU A 288 13.44 -2.98 -14.22
C LEU A 288 12.94 -1.96 -13.19
N LEU A 289 11.70 -2.13 -12.79
CA LEU A 289 11.04 -1.30 -11.78
C LEU A 289 10.74 -2.10 -10.51
N ASP A 290 10.70 -1.40 -9.40
CA ASP A 290 10.31 -1.93 -8.11
C ASP A 290 8.80 -1.70 -7.91
N PRO A 291 7.97 -2.75 -7.77
CA PRO A 291 6.54 -2.60 -7.51
C PRO A 291 6.23 -2.23 -6.06
N LEU A 292 7.22 -2.08 -5.19
CA LEU A 292 7.12 -1.78 -3.77
C LEU A 292 6.40 -2.85 -2.91
N THR A 293 6.07 -4.00 -3.46
CA THR A 293 5.29 -5.05 -2.79
C THR A 293 6.13 -5.95 -1.87
N THR A 294 7.45 -5.90 -2.00
CA THR A 294 8.39 -6.69 -1.19
C THR A 294 9.33 -5.79 -0.38
N ALA A 295 9.81 -6.29 0.77
CA ALA A 295 10.83 -5.59 1.53
C ALA A 295 12.17 -5.60 0.78
N ASP A 296 12.88 -4.49 0.80
CA ASP A 296 14.24 -4.42 0.31
C ASP A 296 15.28 -4.58 1.45
N GLU A 297 16.52 -4.92 1.08
CA GLU A 297 17.62 -5.10 2.04
C GLU A 297 18.11 -3.77 2.66
N GLU A 298 17.85 -2.64 2.00
CA GLU A 298 18.29 -1.30 2.39
C GLU A 298 17.28 -0.60 3.31
N ASN A 299 16.06 -1.15 3.43
CA ASN A 299 14.91 -0.58 4.16
C ASN A 299 14.56 0.85 3.70
N LEU A 300 14.55 1.05 2.39
CA LEU A 300 14.22 2.33 1.79
C LEU A 300 12.74 2.68 2.01
N SER A 301 12.48 3.97 2.18
CA SER A 301 11.12 4.51 2.24
C SER A 301 10.40 4.40 0.89
N TYR A 302 9.08 4.60 0.90
CA TYR A 302 8.29 4.70 -0.32
C TYR A 302 8.91 5.69 -1.33
N LEU A 303 9.22 6.91 -0.88
CA LEU A 303 9.73 7.98 -1.74
C LEU A 303 11.09 7.66 -2.36
N GLU A 304 12.01 7.08 -1.58
CA GLU A 304 13.33 6.68 -2.09
C GLU A 304 13.23 5.57 -3.14
N ARG A 305 12.29 4.64 -2.99
CA ARG A 305 12.06 3.57 -3.95
C ARG A 305 11.42 4.09 -5.25
N MET A 306 10.42 4.98 -5.14
CA MET A 306 9.82 5.63 -6.30
C MET A 306 10.83 6.52 -7.04
N GLU A 307 11.72 7.22 -6.33
CA GLU A 307 12.79 7.98 -6.94
C GLU A 307 13.73 7.09 -7.76
N LYS A 308 14.11 5.92 -7.25
CA LYS A 308 14.92 4.93 -8.01
C LYS A 308 14.20 4.44 -9.27
N ASN A 309 12.90 4.24 -9.21
CA ASN A 309 12.10 3.88 -10.40
C ASN A 309 12.14 4.99 -11.45
N ILE A 310 11.95 6.26 -11.05
CA ILE A 310 12.02 7.41 -11.95
C ILE A 310 13.43 7.54 -12.56
N GLU A 311 14.48 7.35 -11.77
CA GLU A 311 15.86 7.39 -12.23
C GLU A 311 16.19 6.26 -13.24
N ALA A 312 15.56 5.09 -13.10
CA ALA A 312 15.72 3.99 -14.06
C ALA A 312 15.15 4.38 -15.43
N VAL A 313 13.98 5.02 -15.48
CA VAL A 313 13.39 5.53 -16.74
C VAL A 313 14.24 6.66 -17.33
N GLU A 314 14.65 7.64 -16.51
CA GLU A 314 15.50 8.75 -16.96
C GLU A 314 16.80 8.28 -17.57
N LYS A 315 17.45 7.31 -16.93
CA LYS A 315 18.68 6.73 -17.42
C LYS A 315 18.49 6.05 -18.78
N HIS A 316 17.46 5.22 -18.92
CA HIS A 316 17.13 4.56 -20.18
C HIS A 316 16.90 5.56 -21.30
N TRP A 317 16.07 6.60 -21.05
CA TRP A 317 15.76 7.62 -22.03
C TRP A 317 16.99 8.41 -22.51
N LYS A 318 17.91 8.72 -21.60
CA LYS A 318 19.17 9.41 -21.96
C LYS A 318 20.10 8.55 -22.80
N GLU A 319 20.20 7.25 -22.48
CA GLU A 319 21.04 6.29 -23.22
C GLU A 319 20.53 6.10 -24.66
N GLU A 320 19.24 6.23 -24.91
CA GLU A 320 18.66 6.11 -26.24
C GLU A 320 18.71 7.39 -27.09
N THR A 321 18.83 8.54 -26.45
CA THR A 321 18.78 9.84 -27.14
C THR A 321 20.17 10.46 -27.37
N GLU A 322 21.24 9.93 -26.78
CA GLU A 322 22.64 10.29 -27.00
C GLU A 322 23.30 9.47 -28.13
#